data_ba54a8a8f68e527ff10a0d85efe8aac9
#
_entry.id   ba54a8a8f68e527ff10a0d85efe8aac9
#
_cell.length_a   1.000
_cell.length_b   1.000
_cell.length_c   1.000
_cell.angle_alpha   90.00
_cell.angle_beta   90.00
_cell.angle_gamma   90.00
#
_symmetry.space_group_name_H-M   'P 1'
#
loop_
_entity.id
_entity.type
_entity.pdbx_description
1 polymer ?
#
loop_
_entity_poly.entity_id
_entity_poly.type
_entity_poly.pdbx_seq_one_letter_code
_entity_poly.pdbx_strand_id
1 'polypeptide(L)'
;MDQAMKWFRSAAELGNEYAAYRMGCLLLLGEEIPKDVEAAVKWLSLSAEKGNPYAQYRLGMLYLKGEEFSPQVEVAMKWLQQAAEQKNEWAFYQLGKLYLSGEHVTKNVETAVHYLGLCAEKGNQYAQYVLGKLYLCGRDVSRDREKAVEYLTASAEQGNLYASFLLEHLDAYQDPSLFLAATRLLHHLEKLFCEEVQRPMEMKRYQIDRKRRRKLSEKKQAQGHHRDDQEPAQGIY
;
A
#
# COMPACT_ATOMS: atom_id res chain seq x y z
N MET A 1 -0.77 3.49 -24.83
CA MET A 1 -0.99 2.60 -23.68
C MET A 1 -0.96 1.12 -24.09
N ASP A 2 -1.68 0.72 -25.12
CA ASP A 2 -1.68 -0.66 -25.63
C ASP A 2 -0.27 -1.22 -25.97
N GLN A 3 0.64 -0.35 -26.37
CA GLN A 3 2.00 -0.76 -26.73
C GLN A 3 2.84 -1.13 -25.50
N ALA A 4 2.73 -0.37 -24.39
CA ALA A 4 3.42 -0.68 -23.14
C ALA A 4 2.94 -2.02 -22.54
N MET A 5 1.63 -2.28 -22.60
CA MET A 5 1.04 -3.55 -22.19
C MET A 5 1.56 -4.74 -23.00
N LYS A 6 1.68 -4.57 -24.31
CA LYS A 6 2.27 -5.59 -25.19
C LYS A 6 3.72 -5.88 -24.81
N TRP A 7 4.50 -4.83 -24.52
CA TRP A 7 5.90 -4.99 -24.07
C TRP A 7 6.01 -5.68 -22.72
N PHE A 8 5.19 -5.28 -21.73
CA PHE A 8 5.18 -5.97 -20.43
C PHE A 8 4.75 -7.43 -20.55
N ARG A 9 3.72 -7.72 -21.36
CA ARG A 9 3.28 -9.10 -21.61
C ARG A 9 4.39 -9.92 -22.25
N SER A 10 4.97 -9.41 -23.34
CA SER A 10 6.05 -10.10 -24.04
C SER A 10 7.25 -10.36 -23.13
N ALA A 11 7.65 -9.36 -22.32
CA ALA A 11 8.74 -9.51 -21.38
C ALA A 11 8.40 -10.53 -20.27
N ALA A 12 7.18 -10.52 -19.78
CA ALA A 12 6.71 -11.47 -18.76
C ALA A 12 6.65 -12.92 -19.28
N GLU A 13 6.20 -13.09 -20.54
CA GLU A 13 6.18 -14.39 -21.24
C GLU A 13 7.62 -14.92 -21.48
N LEU A 14 8.58 -14.03 -21.72
CA LEU A 14 10.00 -14.35 -21.78
C LEU A 14 10.64 -14.58 -20.40
N GLY A 15 9.84 -14.47 -19.34
CA GLY A 15 10.26 -14.84 -18.00
C GLY A 15 10.76 -13.70 -17.13
N ASN A 16 10.56 -12.45 -17.52
CA ASN A 16 10.89 -11.31 -16.66
C ASN A 16 9.89 -11.16 -15.53
N GLU A 17 10.35 -11.39 -14.30
CA GLU A 17 9.52 -11.34 -13.10
C GLU A 17 8.96 -9.95 -12.78
N TYR A 18 9.73 -8.89 -13.07
CA TYR A 18 9.28 -7.52 -12.86
C TYR A 18 8.18 -7.13 -13.83
N ALA A 19 8.27 -7.57 -15.09
CA ALA A 19 7.21 -7.35 -16.06
C ALA A 19 5.93 -8.07 -15.66
N ALA A 20 6.04 -9.32 -15.20
CA ALA A 20 4.90 -10.09 -14.68
C ALA A 20 4.27 -9.40 -13.45
N TYR A 21 5.07 -8.91 -12.50
CA TYR A 21 4.60 -8.11 -11.37
C TYR A 21 3.84 -6.86 -11.83
N ARG A 22 4.39 -6.10 -12.77
CA ARG A 22 3.73 -4.89 -13.31
C ARG A 22 2.41 -5.20 -13.99
N MET A 23 2.35 -6.29 -14.78
CA MET A 23 1.10 -6.77 -15.39
C MET A 23 0.04 -7.07 -14.33
N GLY A 24 0.40 -7.84 -13.30
CA GLY A 24 -0.51 -8.15 -12.20
C GLY A 24 -1.02 -6.91 -11.48
N CYS A 25 -0.14 -5.93 -11.19
CA CYS A 25 -0.54 -4.68 -10.57
C CYS A 25 -1.51 -3.85 -11.45
N LEU A 26 -1.27 -3.74 -12.74
CA LEU A 26 -2.13 -2.99 -13.66
C LEU A 26 -3.53 -3.62 -13.74
N LEU A 27 -3.61 -4.95 -13.79
CA LEU A 27 -4.87 -5.68 -13.80
C LEU A 27 -5.67 -5.54 -12.50
N LEU A 28 -4.98 -5.42 -11.35
CA LEU A 28 -5.65 -5.16 -10.06
C LEU A 28 -6.17 -3.72 -9.93
N LEU A 29 -5.42 -2.74 -10.43
CA LEU A 29 -5.81 -1.34 -10.33
C LEU A 29 -7.04 -1.01 -11.18
N GLY A 30 -7.15 -1.59 -12.37
CA GLY A 30 -8.28 -1.35 -13.26
C GLY A 30 -8.40 0.08 -13.80
N GLU A 31 -7.36 0.92 -13.63
CA GLU A 31 -7.39 2.32 -14.03
C GLU A 31 -7.16 2.51 -15.53
N GLU A 32 -6.25 1.74 -16.09
CA GLU A 32 -5.80 1.87 -17.49
C GLU A 32 -6.36 0.76 -18.37
N ILE A 33 -6.64 -0.38 -17.78
CA ILE A 33 -7.23 -1.58 -18.40
C ILE A 33 -8.35 -2.08 -17.50
N PRO A 34 -9.35 -2.81 -18.02
CA PRO A 34 -10.36 -3.41 -17.20
C PRO A 34 -9.75 -4.28 -16.09
N LYS A 35 -10.27 -4.13 -14.87
CA LYS A 35 -9.85 -4.93 -13.73
C LYS A 35 -10.13 -6.40 -14.00
N ASP A 36 -9.10 -7.22 -13.87
CA ASP A 36 -9.18 -8.67 -13.99
C ASP A 36 -8.32 -9.31 -12.90
N VAL A 37 -8.98 -9.69 -11.81
CA VAL A 37 -8.32 -10.23 -10.62
C VAL A 37 -7.74 -11.62 -10.88
N GLU A 38 -8.41 -12.45 -11.66
CA GLU A 38 -7.93 -13.79 -11.97
C GLU A 38 -6.65 -13.75 -12.80
N ALA A 39 -6.63 -12.92 -13.84
CA ALA A 39 -5.43 -12.70 -14.63
C ALA A 39 -4.32 -12.05 -13.81
N ALA A 40 -4.66 -11.11 -12.90
CA ALA A 40 -3.70 -10.48 -12.02
C ALA A 40 -3.03 -11.49 -11.08
N VAL A 41 -3.81 -12.39 -10.46
CA VAL A 41 -3.27 -13.47 -9.62
C VAL A 41 -2.32 -14.36 -10.41
N LYS A 42 -2.65 -14.75 -11.64
CA LYS A 42 -1.77 -15.57 -12.48
C LYS A 42 -0.42 -14.90 -12.73
N TRP A 43 -0.42 -13.62 -13.09
CA TRP A 43 0.80 -12.86 -13.34
C TRP A 43 1.61 -12.61 -12.06
N LEU A 44 0.94 -12.29 -10.96
CA LEU A 44 1.60 -12.13 -9.66
C LEU A 44 2.20 -13.45 -9.17
N SER A 45 1.50 -14.58 -9.35
CA SER A 45 2.01 -15.91 -8.98
C SER A 45 3.26 -16.26 -9.79
N LEU A 46 3.23 -16.04 -11.10
CA LEU A 46 4.40 -16.25 -11.95
C LEU A 46 5.62 -15.43 -11.48
N SER A 47 5.38 -14.18 -11.10
CA SER A 47 6.43 -13.29 -10.58
C SER A 47 6.94 -13.73 -9.20
N ALA A 48 6.01 -14.10 -8.31
CA ALA A 48 6.32 -14.50 -6.93
C ALA A 48 7.09 -15.83 -6.87
N GLU A 49 6.73 -16.79 -7.71
CA GLU A 49 7.43 -18.08 -7.86
C GLU A 49 8.86 -17.91 -8.36
N LYS A 50 9.11 -16.86 -9.15
CA LYS A 50 10.46 -16.47 -9.56
C LYS A 50 11.25 -15.70 -8.51
N GLY A 51 10.65 -15.47 -7.36
CA GLY A 51 11.32 -14.88 -6.23
C GLY A 51 11.12 -13.36 -6.09
N ASN A 52 10.26 -12.72 -6.88
CA ASN A 52 10.03 -11.29 -6.75
C ASN A 52 9.34 -10.96 -5.40
N PRO A 53 10.00 -10.24 -4.47
CA PRO A 53 9.46 -10.00 -3.13
C PRO A 53 8.25 -9.06 -3.12
N TYR A 54 8.11 -8.20 -4.11
CA TYR A 54 6.95 -7.32 -4.24
C TYR A 54 5.70 -8.08 -4.71
N ALA A 55 5.88 -9.06 -5.60
CA ALA A 55 4.80 -9.93 -6.04
C ALA A 55 4.35 -10.86 -4.89
N GLN A 56 5.29 -11.42 -4.15
CA GLN A 56 5.01 -12.22 -2.96
C GLN A 56 4.22 -11.43 -1.91
N TYR A 57 4.65 -10.21 -1.60
CA TYR A 57 3.92 -9.32 -0.71
C TYR A 57 2.50 -9.01 -1.23
N ARG A 58 2.36 -8.68 -2.52
CA ARG A 58 1.04 -8.38 -3.13
C ARG A 58 0.09 -9.57 -3.07
N LEU A 59 0.57 -10.77 -3.39
CA LEU A 59 -0.22 -12.00 -3.25
C LEU A 59 -0.61 -12.25 -1.79
N GLY A 60 0.33 -12.12 -0.87
CA GLY A 60 0.05 -12.25 0.55
C GLY A 60 -1.08 -11.32 1.00
N MET A 61 -1.02 -10.05 0.60
CA MET A 61 -2.07 -9.08 0.93
C MET A 61 -3.41 -9.39 0.25
N LEU A 62 -3.39 -9.88 -0.98
CA LEU A 62 -4.59 -10.23 -1.73
C LEU A 62 -5.34 -11.39 -1.08
N TYR A 63 -4.62 -12.46 -0.69
CA TYR A 63 -5.17 -13.61 0.00
C TYR A 63 -5.58 -13.31 1.45
N LEU A 64 -4.93 -12.33 2.11
CA LEU A 64 -5.27 -11.93 3.47
C LEU A 64 -6.56 -11.13 3.54
N LYS A 65 -6.71 -10.14 2.65
CA LYS A 65 -7.86 -9.23 2.68
C LYS A 65 -9.18 -9.90 2.30
N GLY A 66 -9.13 -10.84 1.37
CA GLY A 66 -10.32 -11.55 0.92
C GLY A 66 -11.37 -10.67 0.23
N GLU A 67 -10.97 -9.51 -0.29
CA GLU A 67 -11.89 -8.58 -0.97
C GLU A 67 -12.43 -9.16 -2.29
N GLU A 68 -11.63 -9.99 -2.95
CA GLU A 68 -11.92 -10.52 -4.29
C GLU A 68 -12.28 -12.03 -4.26
N PHE A 69 -11.89 -12.73 -3.23
CA PHE A 69 -12.19 -14.14 -2.98
C PHE A 69 -12.03 -14.44 -1.48
N SER A 70 -12.56 -15.58 -1.02
CA SER A 70 -12.48 -15.95 0.39
C SER A 70 -11.06 -15.86 0.94
N PRO A 71 -10.85 -15.26 2.12
CA PRO A 71 -9.53 -15.15 2.73
C PRO A 71 -8.84 -16.51 2.89
N GLN A 72 -7.57 -16.58 2.52
CA GLN A 72 -6.74 -17.78 2.65
C GLN A 72 -5.50 -17.43 3.48
N VAL A 73 -5.68 -17.39 4.79
CA VAL A 73 -4.66 -16.89 5.73
C VAL A 73 -3.35 -17.68 5.64
N GLU A 74 -3.41 -19.00 5.53
CA GLU A 74 -2.21 -19.84 5.44
C GLU A 74 -1.40 -19.54 4.18
N VAL A 75 -2.06 -19.37 3.05
CA VAL A 75 -1.41 -19.00 1.78
C VAL A 75 -0.82 -17.59 1.87
N ALA A 76 -1.59 -16.66 2.45
CA ALA A 76 -1.15 -15.29 2.66
C ALA A 76 0.12 -15.24 3.54
N MET A 77 0.14 -15.96 4.64
CA MET A 77 1.28 -16.04 5.55
C MET A 77 2.52 -16.59 4.88
N LYS A 78 2.37 -17.66 4.08
CA LYS A 78 3.49 -18.23 3.32
C LYS A 78 4.14 -17.21 2.40
N TRP A 79 3.34 -16.48 1.62
CA TRP A 79 3.86 -15.47 0.70
C TRP A 79 4.47 -14.26 1.43
N LEU A 80 3.84 -13.81 2.52
CA LEU A 80 4.39 -12.72 3.33
C LEU A 80 5.72 -13.11 4.00
N GLN A 81 5.85 -14.36 4.47
CA GLN A 81 7.10 -14.85 5.04
C GLN A 81 8.22 -14.92 3.99
N GLN A 82 7.93 -15.44 2.79
CA GLN A 82 8.91 -15.47 1.70
C GLN A 82 9.36 -14.05 1.30
N ALA A 83 8.44 -13.09 1.25
CA ALA A 83 8.79 -11.69 1.00
C ALA A 83 9.67 -11.11 2.13
N ALA A 84 9.38 -11.47 3.38
CA ALA A 84 10.16 -11.04 4.54
C ALA A 84 11.58 -11.63 4.56
N GLU A 85 11.76 -12.91 4.18
CA GLU A 85 13.07 -13.54 4.00
C GLU A 85 13.94 -12.77 3.01
N GLN A 86 13.33 -12.16 2.00
CA GLN A 86 13.99 -11.28 1.04
C GLN A 86 14.06 -9.81 1.51
N LYS A 87 13.85 -9.56 2.80
CA LYS A 87 13.96 -8.25 3.44
C LYS A 87 13.00 -7.20 2.88
N ASN A 88 11.82 -7.62 2.39
CA ASN A 88 10.77 -6.70 1.99
C ASN A 88 10.18 -6.02 3.23
N GLU A 89 10.31 -4.69 3.32
CA GLU A 89 9.87 -3.91 4.47
C GLU A 89 8.36 -3.92 4.69
N TRP A 90 7.58 -3.93 3.61
CA TRP A 90 6.13 -4.02 3.68
C TRP A 90 5.66 -5.35 4.25
N ALA A 91 6.36 -6.44 3.92
CA ALA A 91 6.10 -7.75 4.48
C ALA A 91 6.45 -7.79 5.98
N PHE A 92 7.57 -7.20 6.40
CA PHE A 92 7.90 -7.04 7.81
C PHE A 92 6.80 -6.31 8.58
N TYR A 93 6.37 -5.17 8.06
CA TYR A 93 5.31 -4.38 8.70
C TYR A 93 4.00 -5.16 8.83
N GLN A 94 3.57 -5.84 7.79
CA GLN A 94 2.32 -6.61 7.80
C GLN A 94 2.41 -7.83 8.74
N LEU A 95 3.50 -8.60 8.70
CA LEU A 95 3.70 -9.71 9.64
C LEU A 95 3.72 -9.22 11.09
N GLY A 96 4.42 -8.11 11.36
CA GLY A 96 4.43 -7.49 12.67
C GLY A 96 3.03 -7.13 13.16
N LYS A 97 2.22 -6.52 12.31
CA LYS A 97 0.81 -6.20 12.62
C LYS A 97 -0.03 -7.44 12.88
N LEU A 98 0.09 -8.45 12.04
CA LEU A 98 -0.68 -9.70 12.16
C LEU A 98 -0.39 -10.41 13.48
N TYR A 99 0.88 -10.57 13.83
CA TYR A 99 1.26 -11.19 15.09
C TYR A 99 0.92 -10.33 16.32
N LEU A 100 0.88 -9.00 16.18
CA LEU A 100 0.49 -8.11 17.26
C LEU A 100 -1.02 -8.11 17.51
N SER A 101 -1.83 -8.09 16.44
CA SER A 101 -3.29 -8.09 16.55
C SER A 101 -3.84 -9.45 16.98
N GLY A 102 -3.26 -10.54 16.50
CA GLY A 102 -3.79 -11.88 16.69
C GLY A 102 -5.11 -12.14 15.93
N GLU A 103 -5.42 -11.31 14.92
CA GLU A 103 -6.72 -11.35 14.23
C GLU A 103 -6.87 -12.54 13.29
N HIS A 104 -5.79 -12.88 12.59
CA HIS A 104 -5.76 -13.99 11.62
C HIS A 104 -4.80 -15.12 12.02
N VAL A 105 -3.89 -14.84 12.95
CA VAL A 105 -2.89 -15.77 13.46
C VAL A 105 -2.84 -15.68 14.98
N THR A 106 -2.33 -16.71 15.65
CA THR A 106 -2.14 -16.64 17.09
C THR A 106 -1.24 -15.45 17.45
N LYS A 107 -1.72 -14.59 18.37
CA LYS A 107 -0.97 -13.44 18.83
C LYS A 107 0.39 -13.87 19.38
N ASN A 108 1.43 -13.24 18.87
CA ASN A 108 2.80 -13.44 19.33
C ASN A 108 3.53 -12.10 19.34
N VAL A 109 3.61 -11.50 20.52
CA VAL A 109 4.16 -10.15 20.68
C VAL A 109 5.66 -10.11 20.42
N GLU A 110 6.39 -11.15 20.79
CA GLU A 110 7.84 -11.24 20.55
C GLU A 110 8.15 -11.25 19.06
N THR A 111 7.46 -12.11 18.31
CA THR A 111 7.57 -12.14 16.84
C THR A 111 7.13 -10.83 16.21
N ALA A 112 6.08 -10.18 16.73
CA ALA A 112 5.61 -8.89 16.24
C ALA A 112 6.67 -7.80 16.44
N VAL A 113 7.26 -7.70 17.62
CA VAL A 113 8.32 -6.74 17.94
C VAL A 113 9.55 -6.98 17.06
N HIS A 114 9.91 -8.24 16.83
CA HIS A 114 11.02 -8.58 15.93
C HIS A 114 10.79 -8.05 14.49
N TYR A 115 9.67 -8.36 13.88
CA TYR A 115 9.37 -7.90 12.51
C TYR A 115 9.20 -6.39 12.42
N LEU A 116 8.51 -5.77 13.40
CA LEU A 116 8.38 -4.32 13.46
C LEU A 116 9.74 -3.63 13.67
N GLY A 117 10.63 -4.24 14.47
CA GLY A 117 12.00 -3.78 14.67
C GLY A 117 12.79 -3.73 13.36
N LEU A 118 12.81 -4.84 12.62
CA LEU A 118 13.44 -4.92 11.31
C LEU A 118 12.90 -3.87 10.32
N CYS A 119 11.61 -3.58 10.41
CA CYS A 119 10.97 -2.57 9.59
C CYS A 119 11.35 -1.15 10.03
N ALA A 120 11.40 -0.89 11.34
CA ALA A 120 11.77 0.39 11.93
C ALA A 120 13.23 0.77 11.67
N GLU A 121 14.16 -0.22 11.73
CA GLU A 121 15.57 -0.05 11.37
C GLU A 121 15.77 0.40 9.92
N LYS A 122 14.85 0.03 9.03
CA LYS A 122 14.82 0.51 7.65
C LYS A 122 14.21 1.91 7.50
N GLY A 123 13.83 2.54 8.60
CA GLY A 123 13.29 3.89 8.62
C GLY A 123 11.77 3.98 8.41
N ASN A 124 11.04 2.86 8.47
CA ASN A 124 9.60 2.89 8.28
C ASN A 124 8.89 3.61 9.45
N GLN A 125 8.36 4.80 9.19
CA GLN A 125 7.72 5.64 10.20
C GLN A 125 6.51 4.98 10.90
N TYR A 126 5.77 4.12 10.19
CA TYR A 126 4.62 3.45 10.76
C TYR A 126 5.03 2.35 11.74
N ALA A 127 6.10 1.60 11.43
CA ALA A 127 6.65 0.61 12.33
C ALA A 127 7.26 1.26 13.58
N GLN A 128 7.98 2.37 13.41
CA GLN A 128 8.50 3.20 14.51
C GLN A 128 7.37 3.69 15.41
N TYR A 129 6.29 4.23 14.84
CA TYR A 129 5.13 4.66 15.60
C TYR A 129 4.48 3.51 16.40
N VAL A 130 4.30 2.35 15.77
CA VAL A 130 3.69 1.18 16.43
C VAL A 130 4.55 0.69 17.59
N LEU A 131 5.88 0.60 17.40
CA LEU A 131 6.81 0.21 18.47
C LEU A 131 6.84 1.23 19.59
N GLY A 132 6.95 2.52 19.26
CA GLY A 132 6.93 3.58 20.25
C GLY A 132 5.65 3.56 21.11
N LYS A 133 4.51 3.40 20.47
CA LYS A 133 3.22 3.22 21.16
C LYS A 133 3.19 1.96 22.03
N LEU A 134 3.74 0.86 21.55
CA LEU A 134 3.78 -0.42 22.26
C LEU A 134 4.59 -0.30 23.57
N TYR A 135 5.79 0.28 23.50
CA TYR A 135 6.64 0.51 24.67
C TYR A 135 6.08 1.58 25.62
N LEU A 136 5.38 2.56 25.09
CA LEU A 136 4.73 3.59 25.91
C LEU A 136 3.57 3.01 26.71
N CYS A 137 2.75 2.16 26.07
CA CYS A 137 1.60 1.51 26.73
C CYS A 137 1.99 0.49 27.79
N GLY A 138 3.02 -0.29 27.55
CA GLY A 138 3.49 -1.35 28.47
C GLY A 138 2.50 -2.48 28.70
N ARG A 139 1.58 -2.76 27.75
CA ARG A 139 0.55 -3.82 27.90
C ARG A 139 1.03 -5.19 27.45
N ASP A 140 1.57 -5.21 26.26
CA ASP A 140 2.01 -6.44 25.61
C ASP A 140 3.52 -6.65 25.77
N VAL A 141 4.24 -5.57 26.11
CA VAL A 141 5.68 -5.58 26.44
C VAL A 141 5.89 -4.78 27.75
N SER A 142 7.02 -4.98 28.40
CA SER A 142 7.39 -4.13 29.53
C SER A 142 7.49 -2.67 29.09
N ARG A 143 6.90 -1.77 29.87
CA ARG A 143 6.94 -0.34 29.60
C ARG A 143 8.38 0.15 29.58
N ASP A 144 8.75 0.86 28.51
CA ASP A 144 10.08 1.43 28.32
C ASP A 144 9.92 2.82 27.68
N ARG A 145 10.00 3.85 28.55
CA ARG A 145 9.79 5.24 28.12
C ARG A 145 10.90 5.72 27.19
N GLU A 146 12.13 5.28 27.41
CA GLU A 146 13.28 5.71 26.62
C GLU A 146 13.15 5.22 25.19
N LYS A 147 12.90 3.90 25.00
CA LYS A 147 12.63 3.33 23.69
C LYS A 147 11.39 3.93 23.04
N ALA A 148 10.33 4.18 23.83
CA ALA A 148 9.13 4.81 23.30
C ALA A 148 9.41 6.18 22.70
N VAL A 149 10.18 7.03 23.43
CA VAL A 149 10.55 8.36 22.94
C VAL A 149 11.45 8.26 21.71
N GLU A 150 12.45 7.37 21.71
CA GLU A 150 13.34 7.16 20.57
C GLU A 150 12.55 6.83 19.29
N TYR A 151 11.69 5.80 19.34
CA TYR A 151 10.91 5.40 18.19
C TYR A 151 9.86 6.46 17.75
N LEU A 152 9.21 7.12 18.71
CA LEU A 152 8.24 8.17 18.39
C LEU A 152 8.93 9.39 17.78
N THR A 153 10.11 9.78 18.27
CA THR A 153 10.89 10.88 17.70
C THR A 153 11.28 10.57 16.26
N ALA A 154 11.85 9.39 16.01
CA ALA A 154 12.21 8.97 14.66
C ALA A 154 11.00 8.94 13.69
N SER A 155 9.82 8.60 14.19
CA SER A 155 8.58 8.62 13.41
C SER A 155 8.08 10.04 13.16
N ALA A 156 8.13 10.91 14.18
CA ALA A 156 7.69 12.31 14.10
C ALA A 156 8.54 13.15 13.16
N GLU A 157 9.86 12.94 13.16
CA GLU A 157 10.80 13.59 12.23
C GLU A 157 10.48 13.30 10.76
N GLN A 158 9.86 12.17 10.49
CA GLN A 158 9.36 11.80 9.15
C GLN A 158 7.96 12.36 8.85
N GLY A 159 7.40 13.18 9.74
CA GLY A 159 6.10 13.83 9.56
C GLY A 159 4.90 13.00 10.05
N ASN A 160 5.11 11.98 10.89
CA ASN A 160 4.02 11.25 11.50
C ASN A 160 3.36 12.08 12.62
N LEU A 161 2.21 12.66 12.31
CA LEU A 161 1.47 13.54 13.24
C LEU A 161 1.03 12.83 14.53
N TYR A 162 0.73 11.52 14.45
CA TYR A 162 0.37 10.75 15.64
C TYR A 162 1.54 10.55 16.60
N ALA A 163 2.74 10.37 16.03
CA ALA A 163 3.95 10.28 16.84
C ALA A 163 4.27 11.63 17.51
N SER A 164 4.16 12.74 16.79
CA SER A 164 4.31 14.09 17.34
C SER A 164 3.31 14.34 18.47
N PHE A 165 2.05 14.00 18.26
CA PHE A 165 1.01 14.15 19.28
C PHE A 165 1.33 13.34 20.54
N LEU A 166 1.79 12.08 20.41
CA LEU A 166 2.15 11.26 21.56
C LEU A 166 3.36 11.83 22.32
N LEU A 167 4.34 12.40 21.63
CA LEU A 167 5.50 13.06 22.25
C LEU A 167 5.11 14.30 23.05
N GLU A 168 4.23 15.15 22.51
CA GLU A 168 3.75 16.36 23.19
C GLU A 168 2.96 16.04 24.47
N HIS A 169 2.32 14.86 24.52
CA HIS A 169 1.44 14.48 25.62
C HIS A 169 1.99 13.32 26.46
N LEU A 170 3.29 13.05 26.39
CA LEU A 170 3.94 11.93 27.10
C LEU A 170 3.62 11.89 28.62
N ASP A 171 3.55 13.05 29.26
CA ASP A 171 3.30 13.15 30.70
C ASP A 171 1.83 12.97 31.07
N ALA A 172 0.90 13.25 30.15
CA ALA A 172 -0.51 12.99 30.34
C ALA A 172 -0.82 11.48 30.30
N TYR A 173 0.06 10.68 29.72
CA TYR A 173 -0.11 9.21 29.57
C TYR A 173 0.51 8.40 30.72
N GLN A 174 0.60 8.97 31.91
CA GLN A 174 0.99 8.21 33.11
C GLN A 174 -0.09 7.18 33.50
N ASP A 175 -1.35 7.40 33.10
CA ASP A 175 -2.46 6.47 33.30
C ASP A 175 -2.75 5.66 32.00
N PRO A 176 -2.54 4.32 32.03
CA PRO A 176 -2.81 3.46 30.88
C PRO A 176 -4.26 3.49 30.38
N SER A 177 -5.24 3.82 31.25
CA SER A 177 -6.65 3.88 30.91
C SER A 177 -6.98 5.13 30.06
N LEU A 178 -6.40 6.28 30.43
CA LEU A 178 -6.51 7.53 29.67
C LEU A 178 -5.84 7.42 28.31
N PHE A 179 -4.68 6.78 28.25
CA PHE A 179 -3.97 6.52 27.00
C PHE A 179 -4.82 5.75 25.98
N LEU A 180 -5.51 4.70 26.43
CA LEU A 180 -6.39 3.93 25.56
C LEU A 180 -7.61 4.71 25.08
N ALA A 181 -8.19 5.51 25.93
CA ALA A 181 -9.31 6.37 25.54
C ALA A 181 -8.86 7.38 24.48
N ALA A 182 -7.70 8.01 24.69
CA ALA A 182 -7.14 8.97 23.75
C ALA A 182 -6.75 8.31 22.41
N THR A 183 -6.11 7.13 22.44
CA THR A 183 -5.75 6.43 21.19
C THR A 183 -6.96 5.89 20.44
N ARG A 184 -8.01 5.45 21.13
CA ARG A 184 -9.29 5.07 20.49
C ARG A 184 -9.97 6.28 19.86
N LEU A 185 -9.98 7.43 20.56
CA LEU A 185 -10.52 8.67 20.04
C LEU A 185 -9.76 9.13 18.80
N LEU A 186 -8.41 9.13 18.83
CA LEU A 186 -7.58 9.47 17.68
C LEU A 186 -7.85 8.56 16.50
N HIS A 187 -7.93 7.25 16.71
CA HIS A 187 -8.25 6.31 15.63
C HIS A 187 -9.67 6.52 15.09
N HIS A 188 -10.63 6.87 15.93
CA HIS A 188 -11.98 7.20 15.49
C HIS A 188 -12.01 8.51 14.68
N LEU A 189 -11.29 9.53 15.12
CA LEU A 189 -11.12 10.79 14.40
C LEU A 189 -10.40 10.59 13.06
N GLU A 190 -9.37 9.75 13.03
CA GLU A 190 -8.67 9.36 11.78
C GLU A 190 -9.64 8.75 10.77
N LYS A 191 -10.46 7.81 11.21
CA LYS A 191 -11.46 7.16 10.35
C LYS A 191 -12.46 8.18 9.80
N LEU A 192 -12.98 9.06 10.66
CA LEU A 192 -13.88 10.14 10.25
C LEU A 192 -13.19 11.13 9.28
N PHE A 193 -11.93 11.49 9.56
CA PHE A 193 -11.18 12.42 8.73
C PHE A 193 -10.83 11.80 7.37
N CYS A 194 -10.44 10.53 7.33
CA CYS A 194 -10.22 9.80 6.08
C CYS A 194 -11.51 9.66 5.27
N GLU A 195 -12.64 9.36 5.90
CA GLU A 195 -13.93 9.27 5.23
C GLU A 195 -14.42 10.63 4.70
N GLU A 196 -14.19 11.73 5.42
CA GLU A 196 -14.60 13.06 4.99
C GLU A 196 -13.63 13.74 4.01
N VAL A 197 -12.31 13.54 4.17
CA VAL A 197 -11.29 14.18 3.33
C VAL A 197 -11.04 13.41 2.03
N GLN A 198 -11.15 12.08 2.04
CA GLN A 198 -10.98 11.29 0.81
C GLN A 198 -12.16 11.47 -0.16
N ARG A 199 -13.41 11.56 0.32
CA ARG A 199 -14.58 11.82 -0.53
C ARG A 199 -14.46 13.09 -1.41
N PRO A 200 -14.07 14.26 -0.88
CA PRO A 200 -13.89 15.45 -1.71
C PRO A 200 -12.66 15.40 -2.61
N MET A 201 -11.58 14.70 -2.19
CA MET A 201 -10.38 14.54 -3.00
C MET A 201 -10.60 13.57 -4.17
N GLU A 202 -11.29 12.46 -3.96
CA GLU A 202 -11.70 11.54 -5.01
C GLU A 202 -12.65 12.23 -6.01
N MET A 203 -13.62 12.99 -5.52
CA MET A 203 -14.51 13.78 -6.39
C MET A 203 -13.75 14.86 -7.17
N LYS A 204 -12.79 15.55 -6.56
CA LYS A 204 -11.92 16.53 -7.25
C LYS A 204 -11.01 15.83 -8.28
N ARG A 205 -10.42 14.69 -7.92
CA ARG A 205 -9.59 13.89 -8.83
C ARG A 205 -10.40 13.39 -10.03
N TYR A 206 -11.60 12.86 -9.79
CA TYR A 206 -12.54 12.46 -10.84
C TYR A 206 -12.93 13.62 -11.76
N GLN A 207 -13.21 14.81 -11.21
CA GLN A 207 -13.54 16.00 -12.02
C GLN A 207 -12.34 16.51 -12.84
N ILE A 208 -11.10 16.44 -12.28
CA ILE A 208 -9.88 16.82 -12.99
C ILE A 208 -9.62 15.83 -14.12
N ASP A 209 -9.79 14.54 -13.91
CA ASP A 209 -9.59 13.51 -14.93
C ASP A 209 -10.65 13.61 -16.03
N ARG A 210 -11.92 13.90 -15.68
CA ARG A 210 -12.99 14.14 -16.65
C ARG A 210 -12.70 15.38 -17.52
N LYS A 211 -12.22 16.48 -16.93
CA LYS A 211 -11.79 17.68 -17.67
C LYS A 211 -10.59 17.42 -18.58
N ARG A 212 -9.61 16.64 -18.11
CA ARG A 212 -8.45 16.22 -18.92
C ARG A 212 -8.86 15.35 -20.10
N ARG A 213 -9.71 14.34 -19.87
CA ARG A 213 -10.22 13.47 -20.95
C ARG A 213 -10.99 14.27 -22.01
N ARG A 214 -11.82 15.22 -21.58
CA ARG A 214 -12.55 16.10 -22.49
C ARG A 214 -11.61 16.98 -23.33
N LYS A 215 -10.61 17.62 -22.73
CA LYS A 215 -9.60 18.40 -23.46
C LYS A 215 -8.77 17.57 -24.43
N LEU A 216 -8.48 16.30 -24.07
CA LEU A 216 -7.77 15.38 -24.97
C LEU A 216 -8.63 14.94 -26.16
N SER A 217 -9.94 14.72 -25.94
CA SER A 217 -10.87 14.39 -27.03
C SER A 217 -11.07 15.58 -27.97
N GLU A 218 -11.25 16.78 -27.42
CA GLU A 218 -11.35 18.04 -28.20
C GLU A 218 -10.08 18.29 -29.03
N LYS A 219 -8.89 18.03 -28.45
CA LYS A 219 -7.62 18.16 -29.18
C LYS A 219 -7.45 17.11 -30.30
N LYS A 220 -7.92 15.87 -30.08
CA LYS A 220 -7.91 14.83 -31.12
C LYS A 220 -8.88 15.15 -32.26
N GLN A 221 -10.06 15.68 -31.95
CA GLN A 221 -11.03 16.13 -32.97
C GLN A 221 -10.50 17.31 -33.78
N ALA A 222 -9.86 18.28 -33.13
CA ALA A 222 -9.25 19.43 -33.83
C ALA A 222 -8.07 19.00 -34.75
N GLN A 223 -7.31 17.97 -34.34
CA GLN A 223 -6.22 17.43 -35.18
C GLN A 223 -6.73 16.51 -36.32
N GLY A 224 -7.92 15.89 -36.15
CA GLY A 224 -8.57 15.11 -37.20
C GLY A 224 -9.10 16.00 -38.33
N HIS A 225 -9.69 17.16 -38.00
CA HIS A 225 -10.20 18.10 -39.03
C HIS A 225 -9.09 18.78 -39.85
N HIS A 226 -7.85 18.84 -39.35
CA HIS A 226 -6.75 19.42 -40.13
C HIS A 226 -6.11 18.45 -41.11
N ARG A 227 -6.46 17.17 -41.13
CA ARG A 227 -5.96 16.15 -42.07
C ARG A 227 -6.85 15.98 -43.29
N ASP A 228 -8.13 16.31 -43.17
CA ASP A 228 -9.09 16.15 -44.29
C ASP A 228 -9.11 17.35 -45.28
N ASP A 229 -8.46 18.46 -44.90
CA ASP A 229 -8.42 19.67 -45.75
C ASP A 229 -7.19 19.79 -46.67
N GLN A 230 -6.35 18.74 -46.75
CA GLN A 230 -5.15 18.67 -47.63
C GLN A 230 -5.21 17.52 -48.62
N GLU A 231 -6.26 17.40 -49.41
CA GLU A 231 -6.16 16.71 -50.70
C GLU A 231 -5.79 17.71 -51.77
N PRO A 232 -4.69 17.53 -52.46
CA PRO A 232 -4.32 18.36 -53.60
C PRO A 232 -5.21 17.99 -54.77
N ALA A 233 -5.94 18.98 -55.26
CA ALA A 233 -6.60 18.91 -56.56
C ALA A 233 -5.56 18.58 -57.62
N GLN A 234 -5.53 17.35 -58.12
CA GLN A 234 -4.80 17.02 -59.33
C GLN A 234 -5.63 17.50 -60.51
N GLY A 235 -5.17 18.63 -61.07
CA GLY A 235 -5.63 19.13 -62.35
C GLY A 235 -5.25 18.22 -63.49
N ILE A 236 -6.23 17.96 -64.27
CA ILE A 236 -6.17 17.37 -65.61
C ILE A 236 -5.38 18.29 -66.53
N TYR A 237 -4.32 17.78 -67.14
CA TYR A 237 -4.00 17.92 -68.58
C TYR A 237 -3.05 16.80 -68.96
#